data_8505a2c3692b7e840dc59d935b748f41
#
_entry.id   8505a2c3692b7e840dc59d935b748f41
#
_cell.length_a   1.000
_cell.length_b   1.000
_cell.length_c   1.000
_cell.angle_alpha   90.00
_cell.angle_beta   90.00
_cell.angle_gamma   90.00
#
_symmetry.space_group_name_H-M   'P 1'
#
loop_
_entity.id
_entity.type
_entity.pdbx_description
1 polymer ?
#
loop_
_entity_poly.entity_id
_entity_poly.type
_entity_poly.pdbx_seq_one_letter_code
_entity_poly.pdbx_strand_id
1 'polypeptide(L)'
;MKKILVLAPHTDDGECGCGGSIVKFIEEEADVYYVGFSSAKKSIPKGFPQNATEEEFKKATHTLGLSKNNLILFDYEVRNFPAVRQDILEDMVKLNKDIAPDIILMPSFNDTHQDHSVIASESFRAFKSASILGYEMPYNNITLNANVFIFLTELQIKKKLMALECYKSQKMRMRGGIDFFENLAKVRGIQIGTKYAECFEIIRWIIK
;
A
#
# COMPACT_ATOMS: atom_id res chain seq x y z
N MET A 1 -20.49 -4.88 5.80
CA MET A 1 -19.53 -4.11 4.97
C MET A 1 -18.14 -4.65 5.30
N LYS A 2 -17.35 -5.04 4.29
CA LYS A 2 -15.98 -5.53 4.50
C LYS A 2 -15.06 -4.38 4.91
N LYS A 3 -14.19 -4.61 5.88
CA LYS A 3 -13.15 -3.68 6.28
C LYS A 3 -11.81 -4.09 5.69
N ILE A 4 -11.24 -3.21 4.90
CA ILE A 4 -9.94 -3.40 4.25
C ILE A 4 -8.93 -2.48 4.93
N LEU A 5 -7.79 -3.01 5.32
CA LEU A 5 -6.71 -2.22 5.91
C LEU A 5 -5.47 -2.29 5.02
N VAL A 6 -5.06 -1.14 4.50
CA VAL A 6 -3.83 -0.97 3.73
C VAL A 6 -2.72 -0.53 4.66
N LEU A 7 -1.62 -1.26 4.68
CA LEU A 7 -0.44 -0.96 5.48
C LEU A 7 0.70 -0.57 4.54
N ALA A 8 1.05 0.70 4.56
CA ALA A 8 2.11 1.28 3.75
C ALA A 8 3.30 1.67 4.63
N PRO A 9 4.48 1.07 4.47
CA PRO A 9 5.69 1.48 5.19
C PRO A 9 5.98 2.96 5.05
N HIS A 10 5.90 3.49 3.83
CA HIS A 10 6.04 4.90 3.49
C HIS A 10 4.78 5.42 2.79
N THR A 11 4.71 6.70 2.56
CA THR A 11 3.47 7.37 2.11
C THR A 11 2.96 6.95 0.74
N ASP A 12 3.81 6.46 -0.16
CA ASP A 12 3.50 6.14 -1.56
C ASP A 12 3.38 4.63 -1.86
N ASP A 13 3.74 3.78 -0.90
CA ASP A 13 3.81 2.33 -1.14
C ASP A 13 2.46 1.68 -1.45
N GLY A 14 1.39 2.12 -0.78
CA GLY A 14 0.05 1.57 -1.02
C GLY A 14 -0.49 1.94 -2.39
N GLU A 15 -0.26 3.18 -2.85
CA GLU A 15 -0.62 3.62 -4.19
C GLU A 15 0.17 2.84 -5.25
N CYS A 16 1.47 2.64 -5.03
CA CYS A 16 2.32 1.84 -5.91
C CYS A 16 1.84 0.39 -6.00
N GLY A 17 1.65 -0.25 -4.86
CA GLY A 17 1.35 -1.68 -4.77
C GLY A 17 -0.10 -2.04 -5.09
N CYS A 18 -1.08 -1.24 -4.62
CA CYS A 18 -2.50 -1.62 -4.66
C CYS A 18 -3.48 -0.45 -4.86
N GLY A 19 -3.03 0.68 -5.44
CA GLY A 19 -3.87 1.87 -5.62
C GLY A 19 -5.15 1.63 -6.41
N GLY A 20 -5.09 0.82 -7.47
CA GLY A 20 -6.28 0.45 -8.26
C GLY A 20 -7.26 -0.40 -7.47
N SER A 21 -6.75 -1.35 -6.69
CA SER A 21 -7.56 -2.20 -5.80
C SER A 21 -8.23 -1.40 -4.69
N ILE A 22 -7.54 -0.39 -4.14
CA ILE A 22 -8.13 0.55 -3.17
C ILE A 22 -9.35 1.23 -3.77
N VAL A 23 -9.22 1.80 -4.98
CA VAL A 23 -10.36 2.44 -5.68
C VAL A 23 -11.50 1.45 -5.88
N LYS A 24 -11.20 0.24 -6.35
CA LYS A 24 -12.21 -0.80 -6.56
C LYS A 24 -12.96 -1.15 -5.27
N PHE A 25 -12.25 -1.38 -4.17
CA PHE A 25 -12.88 -1.71 -2.89
C PHE A 25 -13.79 -0.58 -2.38
N ILE A 26 -13.38 0.69 -2.57
CA ILE A 26 -14.22 1.85 -2.22
C ILE A 26 -15.49 1.88 -3.10
N GLU A 27 -15.36 1.62 -4.41
CA GLU A 27 -16.50 1.56 -5.34
C GLU A 27 -17.44 0.38 -5.03
N GLU A 28 -16.93 -0.70 -4.42
CA GLU A 28 -17.69 -1.85 -3.93
C GLU A 28 -18.20 -1.66 -2.48
N GLU A 29 -18.21 -0.42 -2.00
CA GLU A 29 -18.72 -0.02 -0.66
C GLU A 29 -17.99 -0.69 0.51
N ALA A 30 -16.73 -1.11 0.34
CA ALA A 30 -15.90 -1.53 1.46
C ALA A 30 -15.43 -0.32 2.28
N ASP A 31 -15.29 -0.52 3.59
CA ASP A 31 -14.70 0.47 4.49
C ASP A 31 -13.18 0.32 4.46
N VAL A 32 -12.51 1.18 3.69
CA VAL A 32 -11.07 1.11 3.44
C VAL A 32 -10.33 2.06 4.37
N TYR A 33 -9.46 1.51 5.20
CA TYR A 33 -8.50 2.22 6.05
C TYR A 33 -7.11 2.20 5.41
N TYR A 34 -6.38 3.29 5.53
CA TYR A 34 -5.01 3.38 5.03
C TYR A 34 -4.08 3.91 6.12
N VAL A 35 -3.04 3.15 6.40
CA VAL A 35 -2.03 3.47 7.41
C VAL A 35 -0.67 3.64 6.75
N GLY A 36 -0.11 4.86 6.81
CA GLY A 36 1.29 5.13 6.52
C GLY A 36 2.11 5.08 7.82
N PHE A 37 3.17 4.27 7.87
CA PHE A 37 3.99 4.16 9.08
C PHE A 37 5.07 5.23 9.16
N SER A 38 5.50 5.80 8.05
CA SER A 38 6.47 6.88 8.00
C SER A 38 6.03 7.98 7.05
N SER A 39 6.11 9.22 7.50
CA SER A 39 6.00 10.40 6.63
C SER A 39 7.24 10.59 5.74
N ALA A 40 8.27 9.74 5.88
CA ALA A 40 9.51 9.73 5.10
C ALA A 40 10.24 11.10 5.03
N LYS A 41 10.17 11.93 6.06
CA LYS A 41 10.78 13.29 6.12
C LYS A 41 12.25 13.32 5.74
N LYS A 42 13.05 12.32 6.17
CA LYS A 42 14.47 12.20 5.81
C LYS A 42 14.70 11.86 4.33
N SER A 43 13.65 11.55 3.61
CA SER A 43 13.69 11.20 2.18
C SER A 43 13.25 12.34 1.27
N ILE A 44 12.87 13.49 1.82
CA ILE A 44 12.44 14.66 1.06
C ILE A 44 13.66 15.31 0.38
N PRO A 45 13.63 15.52 -0.95
CA PRO A 45 14.72 16.17 -1.68
C PRO A 45 14.88 17.64 -1.28
N LYS A 46 16.08 18.20 -1.44
CA LYS A 46 16.30 19.64 -1.28
C LYS A 46 15.38 20.44 -2.20
N GLY A 47 14.82 21.52 -1.67
CA GLY A 47 13.91 22.41 -2.40
C GLY A 47 12.41 22.10 -2.18
N PHE A 48 12.08 21.00 -1.50
CA PHE A 48 10.71 20.73 -1.07
C PHE A 48 10.50 21.10 0.42
N PRO A 49 9.27 21.49 0.81
CA PRO A 49 8.91 21.69 2.22
C PRO A 49 9.11 20.40 3.05
N GLN A 50 9.41 20.52 4.34
CA GLN A 50 9.62 19.37 5.21
C GLN A 50 8.38 18.47 5.40
N ASN A 51 7.19 18.98 5.12
CA ASN A 51 5.93 18.25 5.17
C ASN A 51 5.44 17.82 3.77
N ALA A 52 6.28 17.91 2.73
CA ALA A 52 5.87 17.64 1.35
C ALA A 52 5.23 16.25 1.20
N THR A 53 5.88 15.21 1.70
CA THR A 53 5.38 13.83 1.60
C THR A 53 4.06 13.60 2.34
N GLU A 54 3.84 14.27 3.47
CA GLU A 54 2.58 14.22 4.21
C GLU A 54 1.44 14.88 3.43
N GLU A 55 1.69 16.05 2.83
CA GLU A 55 0.68 16.74 2.02
C GLU A 55 0.41 16.01 0.70
N GLU A 56 1.43 15.39 0.10
CA GLU A 56 1.30 14.56 -1.08
C GLU A 56 0.48 13.29 -0.78
N PHE A 57 0.73 12.63 0.36
CA PHE A 57 -0.04 11.49 0.85
C PHE A 57 -1.54 11.83 1.01
N LYS A 58 -1.87 12.95 1.66
CA LYS A 58 -3.26 13.39 1.83
C LYS A 58 -3.95 13.62 0.49
N LYS A 59 -3.24 14.20 -0.49
CA LYS A 59 -3.77 14.43 -1.84
C LYS A 59 -3.94 13.14 -2.62
N ALA A 60 -2.95 12.25 -2.58
CA ALA A 60 -2.96 10.96 -3.26
C ALA A 60 -4.12 10.09 -2.75
N THR A 61 -4.24 9.92 -1.44
CA THR A 61 -5.30 9.12 -0.83
C THR A 61 -6.69 9.70 -1.09
N HIS A 62 -6.83 11.03 -1.09
CA HIS A 62 -8.08 11.69 -1.50
C HIS A 62 -8.42 11.42 -2.97
N THR A 63 -7.42 11.41 -3.86
CA THR A 63 -7.60 11.08 -5.29
C THR A 63 -8.10 9.66 -5.49
N LEU A 64 -7.65 8.71 -4.65
CA LEU A 64 -8.17 7.34 -4.63
C LEU A 64 -9.62 7.25 -4.10
N GLY A 65 -10.12 8.27 -3.42
CA GLY A 65 -11.46 8.30 -2.84
C GLY A 65 -11.52 7.94 -1.35
N LEU A 66 -10.37 7.85 -0.66
CA LEU A 66 -10.33 7.54 0.77
C LEU A 66 -10.93 8.67 1.62
N SER A 67 -11.69 8.30 2.64
CA SER A 67 -12.16 9.23 3.66
C SER A 67 -11.00 9.70 4.54
N LYS A 68 -10.97 10.98 4.88
CA LYS A 68 -9.96 11.53 5.81
C LYS A 68 -9.99 10.86 7.19
N ASN A 69 -11.15 10.39 7.62
CA ASN A 69 -11.32 9.71 8.91
C ASN A 69 -10.68 8.32 8.94
N ASN A 70 -10.42 7.75 7.77
CA ASN A 70 -9.82 6.42 7.60
C ASN A 70 -8.32 6.47 7.28
N LEU A 71 -7.70 7.68 7.38
CA LEU A 71 -6.28 7.88 7.16
C LEU A 71 -5.55 7.97 8.49
N ILE A 72 -4.52 7.16 8.65
CA ILE A 72 -3.63 7.18 9.81
C ILE A 72 -2.22 7.34 9.28
N LEU A 73 -1.48 8.29 9.82
CA LEU A 73 -0.07 8.51 9.48
C LEU A 73 0.75 8.55 10.76
N PHE A 74 1.60 7.55 10.93
CA PHE A 74 2.64 7.53 11.95
C PHE A 74 3.88 8.29 11.46
N ASP A 75 4.79 8.60 12.37
CA ASP A 75 6.02 9.34 12.07
C ASP A 75 7.28 8.52 12.44
N TYR A 76 7.25 7.20 12.20
CA TYR A 76 8.44 6.36 12.35
C TYR A 76 9.53 6.81 11.39
N GLU A 77 10.78 6.79 11.87
CA GLU A 77 11.90 7.21 11.03
C GLU A 77 12.16 6.21 9.91
N VAL A 78 12.11 6.68 8.67
CA VAL A 78 12.41 5.87 7.48
C VAL A 78 13.80 5.21 7.59
N ARG A 79 13.90 3.94 7.20
CA ARG A 79 15.09 3.06 7.28
C ARG A 79 15.50 2.65 8.70
N ASN A 80 14.68 2.95 9.70
CA ASN A 80 14.95 2.62 11.10
C ASN A 80 13.92 1.65 11.72
N PHE A 81 12.96 1.14 10.93
CA PHE A 81 11.91 0.24 11.44
C PHE A 81 12.44 -1.00 12.15
N PRO A 82 13.56 -1.63 11.72
CA PRO A 82 14.13 -2.75 12.46
C PRO A 82 14.47 -2.45 13.92
N ALA A 83 14.89 -1.22 14.23
CA ALA A 83 15.25 -0.81 15.60
C ALA A 83 14.02 -0.56 16.50
N VAL A 84 12.85 -0.25 15.89
CA VAL A 84 11.59 0.09 16.59
C VAL A 84 10.46 -0.90 16.28
N ARG A 85 10.82 -2.10 15.82
CA ARG A 85 9.83 -3.11 15.37
C ARG A 85 8.80 -3.49 16.42
N GLN A 86 9.16 -3.48 17.70
CA GLN A 86 8.22 -3.80 18.78
C GLN A 86 7.16 -2.70 18.93
N ASP A 87 7.56 -1.42 18.84
CA ASP A 87 6.61 -0.30 18.91
C ASP A 87 5.63 -0.34 17.72
N ILE A 88 6.14 -0.66 16.53
CA ILE A 88 5.32 -0.87 15.33
C ILE A 88 4.31 -2.01 15.53
N LEU A 89 4.74 -3.13 16.14
CA LEU A 89 3.84 -4.22 16.46
C LEU A 89 2.73 -3.82 17.43
N GLU A 90 3.05 -3.08 18.49
CA GLU A 90 2.06 -2.61 19.46
C GLU A 90 1.02 -1.67 18.83
N ASP A 91 1.46 -0.77 17.94
CA ASP A 91 0.54 0.07 17.16
C ASP A 91 -0.34 -0.77 16.24
N MET A 92 0.19 -1.81 15.58
CA MET A 92 -0.61 -2.72 14.75
C MET A 92 -1.62 -3.52 15.59
N VAL A 93 -1.26 -3.96 16.80
CA VAL A 93 -2.17 -4.64 17.72
C VAL A 93 -3.32 -3.70 18.11
N LYS A 94 -3.03 -2.42 18.37
CA LYS A 94 -4.05 -1.41 18.63
C LYS A 94 -4.94 -1.19 17.41
N LEU A 95 -4.38 -1.04 16.21
CA LEU A 95 -5.13 -0.92 14.95
C LEU A 95 -6.06 -2.13 14.75
N ASN A 96 -5.58 -3.34 15.03
CA ASN A 96 -6.40 -4.55 14.92
C ASN A 96 -7.60 -4.51 15.87
N LYS A 97 -7.41 -4.04 17.09
CA LYS A 97 -8.49 -3.90 18.07
C LYS A 97 -9.51 -2.84 17.67
N ASP A 98 -9.03 -1.70 17.18
CA ASP A 98 -9.87 -0.52 16.88
C ASP A 98 -10.64 -0.70 15.55
N ILE A 99 -9.99 -1.28 14.52
CA ILE A 99 -10.56 -1.43 13.17
C ILE A 99 -11.21 -2.81 12.99
N ALA A 100 -10.60 -3.88 13.49
CA ALA A 100 -10.99 -5.28 13.26
C ALA A 100 -11.14 -5.59 11.75
N PRO A 101 -10.07 -5.48 10.95
CA PRO A 101 -10.13 -5.63 9.50
C PRO A 101 -10.41 -7.09 9.08
N ASP A 102 -11.09 -7.25 7.93
CA ASP A 102 -11.32 -8.54 7.30
C ASP A 102 -10.16 -8.93 6.37
N ILE A 103 -9.60 -7.94 5.68
CA ILE A 103 -8.50 -8.12 4.72
C ILE A 103 -7.42 -7.07 4.98
N ILE A 104 -6.18 -7.52 4.98
CA ILE A 104 -4.97 -6.68 5.03
C ILE A 104 -4.30 -6.69 3.67
N LEU A 105 -3.95 -5.50 3.16
CA LEU A 105 -3.03 -5.31 2.05
C LEU A 105 -1.72 -4.77 2.61
N MET A 106 -0.63 -5.49 2.44
CA MET A 106 0.69 -5.15 2.99
C MET A 106 1.80 -5.45 1.98
N PRO A 107 3.07 -5.03 2.20
CA PRO A 107 4.18 -5.51 1.36
C PRO A 107 4.29 -7.04 1.36
N SER A 108 4.69 -7.63 0.21
CA SER A 108 5.04 -9.05 0.15
C SER A 108 6.20 -9.37 1.10
N PHE A 109 6.26 -10.60 1.64
CA PHE A 109 7.41 -11.06 2.43
C PHE A 109 8.73 -11.11 1.64
N ASN A 110 8.66 -11.12 0.31
CA ASN A 110 9.81 -11.13 -0.57
C ASN A 110 10.32 -9.71 -0.93
N ASP A 111 9.76 -8.67 -0.31
CA ASP A 111 10.26 -7.30 -0.43
C ASP A 111 11.56 -7.14 0.37
N THR A 112 12.62 -6.67 -0.29
CA THR A 112 13.96 -6.57 0.31
C THR A 112 14.20 -5.28 1.08
N HIS A 113 13.27 -4.33 1.04
CA HIS A 113 13.41 -3.11 1.82
C HIS A 113 13.20 -3.42 3.30
N GLN A 114 14.16 -3.04 4.17
CA GLN A 114 14.13 -3.37 5.59
C GLN A 114 12.86 -2.89 6.32
N ASP A 115 12.34 -1.70 5.98
CA ASP A 115 11.11 -1.18 6.59
C ASP A 115 9.89 -2.00 6.14
N HIS A 116 9.83 -2.38 4.84
CA HIS A 116 8.76 -3.23 4.31
C HIS A 116 8.76 -4.60 4.96
N SER A 117 9.93 -5.19 5.16
CA SER A 117 10.07 -6.50 5.84
C SER A 117 9.55 -6.46 7.28
N VAL A 118 9.75 -5.35 8.00
CA VAL A 118 9.19 -5.17 9.35
C VAL A 118 7.67 -5.08 9.28
N ILE A 119 7.11 -4.24 8.40
CA ILE A 119 5.65 -4.13 8.28
C ILE A 119 5.03 -5.47 7.91
N ALA A 120 5.59 -6.20 6.96
CA ALA A 120 5.10 -7.53 6.57
C ALA A 120 5.12 -8.52 7.73
N SER A 121 6.25 -8.61 8.45
CA SER A 121 6.45 -9.56 9.54
C SER A 121 5.56 -9.27 10.75
N GLU A 122 5.45 -8.00 11.15
CA GLU A 122 4.66 -7.62 12.31
C GLU A 122 3.15 -7.64 12.01
N SER A 123 2.75 -7.35 10.76
CA SER A 123 1.36 -7.51 10.33
C SER A 123 0.88 -8.95 10.46
N PHE A 124 1.69 -9.92 10.06
CA PHE A 124 1.37 -11.35 10.18
C PHE A 124 1.14 -11.75 11.63
N ARG A 125 1.86 -11.13 12.56
CA ARG A 125 1.73 -11.38 14.01
C ARG A 125 0.52 -10.68 14.61
N ALA A 126 0.27 -9.43 14.23
CA ALA A 126 -0.77 -8.59 14.81
C ALA A 126 -2.18 -8.96 14.35
N PHE A 127 -2.38 -9.30 13.06
CA PHE A 127 -3.70 -9.48 12.44
C PHE A 127 -4.05 -10.96 12.23
N LYS A 128 -4.10 -11.75 13.31
CA LYS A 128 -4.29 -13.21 13.24
C LYS A 128 -5.63 -13.67 12.66
N SER A 129 -6.68 -12.84 12.77
CA SER A 129 -8.04 -13.16 12.33
C SER A 129 -8.45 -12.53 10.99
N ALA A 130 -7.53 -11.85 10.31
CA ALA A 130 -7.72 -11.27 9.00
C ALA A 130 -7.08 -12.10 7.88
N SER A 131 -7.66 -12.07 6.68
CA SER A 131 -6.97 -12.49 5.46
C SER A 131 -5.86 -11.49 5.14
N ILE A 132 -4.73 -11.96 4.62
CA ILE A 132 -3.55 -11.13 4.35
C ILE A 132 -3.09 -11.36 2.92
N LEU A 133 -3.00 -10.29 2.16
CA LEU A 133 -2.49 -10.26 0.79
C LEU A 133 -1.25 -9.36 0.73
N GLY A 134 -0.15 -9.90 0.22
CA GLY A 134 1.08 -9.17 -0.03
C GLY A 134 1.03 -8.50 -1.40
N TYR A 135 1.12 -7.16 -1.48
CA TYR A 135 1.14 -6.45 -2.75
C TYR A 135 2.52 -6.47 -3.41
N GLU A 136 2.51 -6.33 -4.73
CA GLU A 136 3.71 -6.31 -5.56
C GLU A 136 4.42 -4.94 -5.48
N MET A 137 5.74 -4.99 -5.21
CA MET A 137 6.65 -3.86 -5.34
C MET A 137 7.83 -4.27 -6.23
N PRO A 138 7.71 -4.16 -7.57
CA PRO A 138 8.59 -4.86 -8.52
C PRO A 138 10.07 -4.56 -8.40
N TYR A 139 10.43 -3.35 -7.94
CA TYR A 139 11.83 -2.97 -7.78
C TYR A 139 12.44 -3.40 -6.43
N ASN A 140 11.63 -3.97 -5.54
CA ASN A 140 12.06 -4.48 -4.24
C ASN A 140 11.89 -6.00 -4.14
N ASN A 141 10.88 -6.57 -4.84
CA ASN A 141 10.63 -8.01 -4.77
C ASN A 141 11.70 -8.80 -5.53
N ILE A 142 12.38 -9.74 -4.87
CA ILE A 142 13.24 -10.72 -5.55
C ILE A 142 12.37 -11.72 -6.31
N THR A 143 11.30 -12.17 -5.68
CA THR A 143 10.28 -13.05 -6.26
C THR A 143 8.90 -12.60 -5.79
N LEU A 144 7.87 -12.94 -6.55
CA LEU A 144 6.48 -12.75 -6.14
C LEU A 144 5.67 -13.96 -6.59
N ASN A 145 5.02 -14.63 -5.65
CA ASN A 145 4.05 -15.68 -5.95
C ASN A 145 2.70 -15.03 -6.30
N ALA A 146 2.59 -14.48 -7.51
CA ALA A 146 1.38 -13.83 -8.00
C ALA A 146 0.27 -14.87 -8.18
N ASN A 147 -0.59 -15.04 -7.18
CA ASN A 147 -1.66 -16.05 -7.16
C ASN A 147 -3.05 -15.48 -6.83
N VAL A 148 -3.13 -14.18 -6.53
CA VAL A 148 -4.38 -13.41 -6.46
C VAL A 148 -4.30 -12.25 -7.43
N PHE A 149 -5.35 -12.07 -8.22
CA PHE A 149 -5.46 -10.98 -9.18
C PHE A 149 -6.76 -10.21 -8.91
N ILE A 150 -6.66 -8.91 -8.85
CA ILE A 150 -7.81 -8.02 -8.77
C ILE A 150 -7.94 -7.32 -10.12
N PHE A 151 -8.98 -7.69 -10.87
CA PHE A 151 -9.35 -7.04 -12.13
C PHE A 151 -9.65 -5.57 -11.91
N LEU A 152 -9.15 -4.72 -12.79
CA LEU A 152 -9.33 -3.26 -12.73
C LEU A 152 -9.91 -2.72 -14.04
N THR A 153 -10.77 -1.71 -13.88
CA THR A 153 -11.27 -0.90 -14.98
C THR A 153 -10.27 0.19 -15.38
N GLU A 154 -10.45 0.80 -16.55
CA GLU A 154 -9.65 1.95 -16.99
C GLU A 154 -9.72 3.14 -16.01
N LEU A 155 -10.90 3.38 -15.42
CA LEU A 155 -11.07 4.46 -14.44
C LEU A 155 -10.31 4.20 -13.15
N GLN A 156 -10.27 2.96 -12.67
CA GLN A 156 -9.53 2.60 -11.47
C GLN A 156 -8.03 2.75 -11.67
N ILE A 157 -7.50 2.31 -12.82
CA ILE A 157 -6.09 2.56 -13.19
C ILE A 157 -5.83 4.06 -13.32
N LYS A 158 -6.67 4.81 -14.00
CA LYS A 158 -6.49 6.26 -14.14
C LYS A 158 -6.43 6.96 -12.78
N LYS A 159 -7.30 6.61 -11.83
CA LYS A 159 -7.26 7.16 -10.47
C LYS A 159 -5.95 6.80 -9.74
N LYS A 160 -5.46 5.55 -9.86
CA LYS A 160 -4.15 5.15 -9.33
C LYS A 160 -3.03 6.04 -9.88
N LEU A 161 -2.96 6.21 -11.20
CA LEU A 161 -1.92 7.03 -11.83
C LEU A 161 -2.00 8.49 -11.37
N MET A 162 -3.21 9.07 -11.31
CA MET A 162 -3.41 10.42 -10.78
C MET A 162 -3.00 10.56 -9.32
N ALA A 163 -3.21 9.54 -8.49
CA ALA A 163 -2.74 9.53 -7.11
C ALA A 163 -1.20 9.51 -7.04
N LEU A 164 -0.56 8.69 -7.85
CA LEU A 164 0.90 8.64 -7.95
C LEU A 164 1.50 9.97 -8.44
N GLU A 165 0.82 10.70 -9.33
CA GLU A 165 1.22 12.04 -9.78
C GLU A 165 1.22 13.09 -8.65
N CYS A 166 0.54 12.85 -7.55
CA CYS A 166 0.59 13.74 -6.39
C CYS A 166 1.96 13.77 -5.71
N TYR A 167 2.76 12.70 -5.83
CA TYR A 167 4.07 12.54 -5.20
C TYR A 167 5.20 13.22 -5.97
N LYS A 168 5.14 14.54 -6.11
CA LYS A 168 6.13 15.34 -6.84
C LYS A 168 7.53 15.25 -6.22
N SER A 169 7.61 15.20 -4.89
CA SER A 169 8.89 15.06 -4.18
C SER A 169 9.54 13.68 -4.39
N GLN A 170 8.76 12.64 -4.70
CA GLN A 170 9.23 11.27 -4.90
C GLN A 170 9.38 10.88 -6.39
N LYS A 171 9.01 11.76 -7.33
CA LYS A 171 9.00 11.47 -8.77
C LYS A 171 10.31 10.88 -9.30
N MET A 172 11.45 11.38 -8.83
CA MET A 172 12.77 10.87 -9.25
C MET A 172 13.10 9.47 -8.70
N ARG A 173 12.38 9.01 -7.68
CA ARG A 173 12.56 7.69 -7.06
C ARG A 173 11.65 6.64 -7.66
N MET A 174 10.54 7.06 -8.27
CA MET A 174 9.63 6.15 -8.99
C MET A 174 10.31 5.71 -10.28
N ARG A 175 11.08 4.62 -10.19
CA ARG A 175 11.83 4.04 -11.31
C ARG A 175 10.86 3.65 -12.43
N GLY A 176 11.18 4.05 -13.66
CA GLY A 176 10.32 3.82 -14.83
C GLY A 176 9.17 4.81 -15.00
N GLY A 177 9.03 5.79 -14.08
CA GLY A 177 7.97 6.79 -14.14
C GLY A 177 6.58 6.21 -13.83
N ILE A 178 5.55 7.03 -14.00
CA ILE A 178 4.15 6.65 -13.70
C ILE A 178 3.63 5.62 -14.71
N ASP A 179 4.04 5.71 -15.97
CA ASP A 179 3.68 4.76 -17.04
C ASP A 179 4.08 3.31 -16.72
N PHE A 180 5.13 3.13 -15.91
CA PHE A 180 5.54 1.82 -15.44
C PHE A 180 4.39 1.08 -14.72
N PHE A 181 3.64 1.76 -13.85
CA PHE A 181 2.56 1.14 -13.09
C PHE A 181 1.36 0.77 -13.98
N GLU A 182 1.08 1.56 -15.01
CA GLU A 182 0.07 1.19 -16.01
C GLU A 182 0.49 -0.04 -16.81
N ASN A 183 1.74 -0.08 -17.26
CA ASN A 183 2.29 -1.19 -18.02
C ASN A 183 2.34 -2.49 -17.17
N LEU A 184 2.70 -2.38 -15.89
CA LEU A 184 2.63 -3.51 -14.96
C LEU A 184 1.20 -4.05 -14.85
N ALA A 185 0.21 -3.16 -14.67
CA ALA A 185 -1.20 -3.57 -14.59
C ALA A 185 -1.69 -4.23 -15.88
N LYS A 186 -1.19 -3.83 -17.07
CA LYS A 186 -1.45 -4.51 -18.34
C LYS A 186 -0.85 -5.93 -18.36
N VAL A 187 0.41 -6.06 -17.92
CA VAL A 187 1.07 -7.39 -17.83
C VAL A 187 0.26 -8.32 -16.92
N ARG A 188 -0.17 -7.84 -15.75
CA ARG A 188 -0.98 -8.64 -14.82
C ARG A 188 -2.38 -8.92 -15.35
N GLY A 189 -2.98 -7.98 -16.08
CA GLY A 189 -4.27 -8.17 -16.76
C GLY A 189 -4.23 -9.30 -17.79
N ILE A 190 -3.19 -9.36 -18.63
CA ILE A 190 -3.03 -10.43 -19.64
C ILE A 190 -3.03 -11.82 -19.00
N GLN A 191 -2.44 -11.98 -17.80
CA GLN A 191 -2.37 -13.26 -17.10
C GLN A 191 -3.75 -13.84 -16.74
N ILE A 192 -4.77 -12.99 -16.64
CA ILE A 192 -6.15 -13.39 -16.31
C ILE A 192 -7.17 -13.05 -17.42
N GLY A 193 -6.69 -12.70 -18.62
CA GLY A 193 -7.55 -12.41 -19.76
C GLY A 193 -8.30 -11.08 -19.68
N THR A 194 -7.76 -10.09 -18.98
CA THR A 194 -8.33 -8.75 -18.82
C THR A 194 -7.34 -7.67 -19.27
N LYS A 195 -7.81 -6.42 -19.40
CA LYS A 195 -6.94 -5.30 -19.81
C LYS A 195 -5.98 -4.87 -18.69
N TYR A 196 -6.48 -4.80 -17.45
CA TYR A 196 -5.72 -4.38 -16.30
C TYR A 196 -6.03 -5.25 -15.08
N ALA A 197 -5.00 -5.55 -14.29
CA ALA A 197 -5.12 -6.12 -12.97
C ALA A 197 -3.97 -5.66 -12.07
N GLU A 198 -4.18 -5.72 -10.77
CA GLU A 198 -3.12 -5.77 -9.78
C GLU A 198 -3.01 -7.20 -9.26
N CYS A 199 -1.79 -7.62 -8.89
CA CYS A 199 -1.58 -8.95 -8.35
C CYS A 199 -1.05 -8.91 -6.93
N PHE A 200 -1.33 -10.00 -6.22
CA PHE A 200 -0.96 -10.17 -4.83
C PHE A 200 -0.49 -11.60 -4.57
N GLU A 201 0.27 -11.76 -3.52
CA GLU A 201 0.62 -13.04 -2.92
C GLU A 201 -0.35 -13.35 -1.77
N ILE A 202 -0.96 -14.53 -1.74
CA ILE A 202 -1.73 -14.97 -0.57
C ILE A 202 -0.75 -15.32 0.54
N ILE A 203 -0.79 -14.56 1.64
CA ILE A 203 -0.05 -14.85 2.86
C ILE A 203 -0.93 -15.66 3.83
N ARG A 204 -2.18 -15.27 3.94
CA ARG A 204 -3.21 -15.97 4.72
C ARG A 204 -4.57 -15.72 4.08
N TRP A 205 -5.36 -16.77 3.94
CA TRP A 205 -6.75 -16.65 3.53
C TRP A 205 -7.67 -17.32 4.54
N ILE A 206 -8.66 -16.58 5.02
CA ILE A 206 -9.62 -17.06 6.01
C ILE A 206 -11.01 -17.02 5.38
N ILE A 207 -11.67 -18.17 5.36
CA ILE A 207 -13.09 -18.31 4.98
C ILE A 207 -13.89 -18.30 6.28
N LYS A 208 -14.79 -17.31 6.42
CA LYS A 208 -15.70 -17.19 7.58
C LYS A 208 -17.12 -17.55 7.17
#